data_cb7c8e55789c5c036f287de500120db4
#
_entry.id   cb7c8e55789c5c036f287de500120db4
#
_cell.length_a   1.000
_cell.length_b   1.000
_cell.length_c   1.000
_cell.angle_alpha   90.00
_cell.angle_beta   90.00
_cell.angle_gamma   90.00
#
_symmetry.space_group_name_H-M   'P 1'
#
loop_
_entity.id
_entity.type
_entity.pdbx_description
1 polymer ?
#
loop_
_entity_poly.entity_id
_entity_poly.type
_entity_poly.pdbx_seq_one_letter_code
_entity_poly.pdbx_strand_id
1 'polypeptide(L)'
;MPDAGVVVPLAIFFAVGLAVAWVVWRVVLVGGQLRREAQRQRAAIEIARRADQSLSELAVIVDEVRRRKVDPEVAEPDLRATAETMQRFSAEASSLGQAAITPSFHAGLAAEIGRAERAIELIEHGRGMLTGRAIESHGEGETAVKRGYLNLLHAREAIRACADEIAAISGNGAGATSWRRPDR
;
A
#
# COMPACT_ATOMS: atom_id res chain seq x y z
N MET A 1 15.62 -37.48 56.67
CA MET A 1 16.39 -36.61 55.74
C MET A 1 16.15 -37.17 54.34
N PRO A 2 15.67 -36.39 53.41
CA PRO A 2 15.48 -36.91 52.04
C PRO A 2 16.86 -37.27 51.48
N ASP A 3 16.97 -38.47 50.89
CA ASP A 3 18.21 -38.98 50.32
C ASP A 3 18.67 -38.08 49.17
N ALA A 4 19.83 -37.44 49.32
CA ALA A 4 20.41 -36.56 48.30
C ALA A 4 20.55 -37.24 46.92
N GLY A 5 20.62 -38.59 46.89
CA GLY A 5 20.68 -39.40 45.68
C GLY A 5 19.44 -39.35 44.80
N VAL A 6 18.26 -38.98 45.32
CA VAL A 6 17.02 -38.89 44.54
C VAL A 6 16.66 -37.43 44.20
N VAL A 7 17.03 -36.50 45.08
CA VAL A 7 16.69 -35.06 44.92
C VAL A 7 17.43 -34.42 43.78
N VAL A 8 18.71 -34.76 43.58
CA VAL A 8 19.54 -34.17 42.49
C VAL A 8 19.07 -34.55 41.08
N PRO A 9 18.81 -35.84 40.75
CA PRO A 9 18.29 -36.19 39.44
C PRO A 9 16.90 -35.62 39.15
N LEU A 10 16.04 -35.50 40.17
CA LEU A 10 14.72 -34.91 40.06
C LEU A 10 14.80 -33.41 39.76
N ALA A 11 15.70 -32.67 40.41
CA ALA A 11 15.94 -31.25 40.16
C ALA A 11 16.46 -31.01 38.75
N ILE A 12 17.37 -31.84 38.27
CA ILE A 12 17.90 -31.76 36.87
C ILE A 12 16.77 -32.02 35.88
N PHE A 13 15.93 -33.03 36.11
CA PHE A 13 14.79 -33.34 35.25
C PHE A 13 13.81 -32.16 35.12
N PHE A 14 13.46 -31.51 36.26
CA PHE A 14 12.62 -30.32 36.28
C PHE A 14 13.29 -29.13 35.56
N ALA A 15 14.57 -28.90 35.78
CA ALA A 15 15.32 -27.81 35.10
C ALA A 15 15.35 -28.00 33.60
N VAL A 16 15.59 -29.21 33.10
CA VAL A 16 15.56 -29.54 31.69
C VAL A 16 14.15 -29.38 31.11
N GLY A 17 13.11 -29.86 31.83
CA GLY A 17 11.71 -29.72 31.43
C GLY A 17 11.30 -28.24 31.28
N LEU A 18 11.68 -27.40 32.26
CA LEU A 18 11.43 -25.95 32.20
C LEU A 18 12.18 -25.26 31.04
N ALA A 19 13.42 -25.65 30.81
CA ALA A 19 14.21 -25.11 29.68
C ALA A 19 13.58 -25.45 28.31
N VAL A 20 13.15 -26.72 28.15
CA VAL A 20 12.47 -27.16 26.93
C VAL A 20 11.12 -26.41 26.76
N ALA A 21 10.32 -26.33 27.81
CA ALA A 21 9.04 -25.62 27.78
C ALA A 21 9.24 -24.13 27.42
N TRP A 22 10.27 -23.48 27.97
CA TRP A 22 10.59 -22.10 27.67
C TRP A 22 11.02 -21.91 26.19
N VAL A 23 11.86 -22.80 25.67
CA VAL A 23 12.28 -22.78 24.27
C VAL A 23 11.09 -22.97 23.32
N VAL A 24 10.23 -23.96 23.58
CA VAL A 24 9.03 -24.23 22.80
C VAL A 24 8.10 -23.02 22.83
N TRP A 25 7.86 -22.45 24.00
CA TRP A 25 7.02 -21.25 24.13
C TRP A 25 7.60 -20.07 23.35
N ARG A 26 8.91 -19.85 23.43
CA ARG A 26 9.59 -18.78 22.69
C ARG A 26 9.50 -18.99 21.17
N VAL A 27 9.68 -20.22 20.68
CA VAL A 27 9.55 -20.58 19.26
C VAL A 27 8.12 -20.34 18.76
N VAL A 28 7.11 -20.72 19.54
CA VAL A 28 5.70 -20.51 19.19
C VAL A 28 5.36 -19.01 19.13
N LEU A 29 5.82 -18.23 20.10
CA LEU A 29 5.61 -16.77 20.10
C LEU A 29 6.27 -16.08 18.92
N VAL A 30 7.54 -16.38 18.64
CA VAL A 30 8.29 -15.80 17.53
C VAL A 30 7.69 -16.24 16.17
N GLY A 31 7.35 -17.53 16.05
CA GLY A 31 6.73 -18.06 14.82
C GLY A 31 5.36 -17.43 14.55
N GLY A 32 4.58 -17.13 15.60
CA GLY A 32 3.29 -16.43 15.47
C GLY A 32 3.45 -14.98 14.98
N GLN A 33 4.48 -14.27 15.47
CA GLN A 33 4.78 -12.91 15.03
C GLN A 33 5.23 -12.87 13.57
N LEU A 34 6.12 -13.76 13.15
CA LEU A 34 6.59 -13.85 11.77
C LEU A 34 5.46 -14.13 10.77
N ARG A 35 4.54 -15.04 11.14
CA ARG A 35 3.37 -15.34 10.30
C ARG A 35 2.45 -14.12 10.14
N ARG A 36 2.20 -13.38 11.22
CA ARG A 36 1.39 -12.16 11.19
C ARG A 36 2.05 -11.09 10.33
N GLU A 37 3.36 -10.92 10.44
CA GLU A 37 4.09 -9.96 9.62
C GLU A 37 4.05 -10.31 8.13
N ALA A 38 4.25 -11.59 7.78
CA ALA A 38 4.12 -12.05 6.41
C ALA A 38 2.70 -11.84 5.84
N GLN A 39 1.66 -12.00 6.66
CA GLN A 39 0.28 -11.69 6.25
C GLN A 39 0.07 -10.20 6.00
N ARG A 40 0.61 -9.32 6.85
CA ARG A 40 0.54 -7.86 6.67
C ARG A 40 1.27 -7.41 5.40
N GLN A 41 2.45 -7.95 5.14
CA GLN A 41 3.20 -7.65 3.93
C GLN A 41 2.43 -8.06 2.67
N ARG A 42 1.80 -9.24 2.66
CA ARG A 42 0.93 -9.68 1.56
C ARG A 42 -0.28 -8.76 1.39
N ALA A 43 -0.91 -8.35 2.48
CA ALA A 43 -2.02 -7.40 2.44
C ALA A 43 -1.58 -6.05 1.88
N ALA A 44 -0.42 -5.52 2.27
CA ALA A 44 0.11 -4.28 1.74
C ALA A 44 0.41 -4.35 0.24
N ILE A 45 1.00 -5.46 -0.25
CA ILE A 45 1.22 -5.69 -1.69
C ILE A 45 -0.10 -5.73 -2.45
N GLU A 46 -1.12 -6.37 -1.90
CA GLU A 46 -2.44 -6.46 -2.53
C GLU A 46 -3.13 -5.09 -2.58
N ILE A 47 -3.02 -4.27 -1.52
CA ILE A 47 -3.50 -2.88 -1.51
C ILE A 47 -2.79 -2.08 -2.61
N ALA A 48 -1.47 -2.16 -2.68
CA ALA A 48 -0.68 -1.46 -3.70
C ALA A 48 -1.09 -1.87 -5.12
N ARG A 49 -1.32 -3.17 -5.36
CA ARG A 49 -1.77 -3.69 -6.65
C ARG A 49 -3.14 -3.13 -7.04
N ARG A 50 -4.10 -3.14 -6.12
CA ARG A 50 -5.45 -2.61 -6.35
C ARG A 50 -5.42 -1.09 -6.57
N ALA A 51 -4.59 -0.37 -5.81
CA ALA A 51 -4.39 1.06 -5.98
C ALA A 51 -3.83 1.37 -7.37
N ASP A 52 -2.76 0.68 -7.80
CA ASP A 52 -2.18 0.86 -9.13
C ASP A 52 -3.18 0.57 -10.25
N GLN A 53 -3.98 -0.49 -10.12
CA GLN A 53 -5.02 -0.82 -11.10
C GLN A 53 -6.05 0.29 -11.22
N SER A 54 -6.64 0.76 -10.10
CA SER A 54 -7.63 1.84 -10.11
C SER A 54 -7.04 3.14 -10.68
N LEU A 55 -5.81 3.49 -10.32
CA LEU A 55 -5.12 4.65 -10.86
C LEU A 55 -4.76 4.49 -12.34
N SER A 56 -4.54 3.26 -12.82
CA SER A 56 -4.31 2.98 -14.24
C SER A 56 -5.53 3.25 -15.09
N GLU A 57 -6.69 2.79 -14.61
CA GLU A 57 -7.97 3.00 -15.27
C GLU A 57 -8.29 4.50 -15.33
N LEU A 58 -8.15 5.21 -14.20
CA LEU A 58 -8.35 6.65 -14.14
C LEU A 58 -7.37 7.41 -15.05
N ALA A 59 -6.10 7.01 -15.10
CA ALA A 59 -5.09 7.68 -15.93
C ALA A 59 -5.46 7.65 -17.43
N VAL A 60 -6.11 6.61 -17.93
CA VAL A 60 -6.60 6.53 -19.31
C VAL A 60 -7.68 7.58 -19.54
N ILE A 61 -8.68 7.66 -18.66
CA ILE A 61 -9.78 8.61 -18.75
C ILE A 61 -9.26 10.05 -18.71
N VAL A 62 -8.37 10.36 -17.75
CA VAL A 62 -7.78 11.69 -17.63
C VAL A 62 -6.92 12.07 -18.86
N ASP A 63 -6.21 11.11 -19.46
CA ASP A 63 -5.46 11.36 -20.69
C ASP A 63 -6.38 11.68 -21.87
N GLU A 64 -7.54 11.04 -21.97
CA GLU A 64 -8.55 11.32 -22.99
C GLU A 64 -9.16 12.73 -22.79
N VAL A 65 -9.48 13.13 -21.56
CA VAL A 65 -9.91 14.49 -21.22
C VAL A 65 -8.83 15.51 -21.59
N ARG A 66 -7.58 15.24 -21.19
CA ARG A 66 -6.43 16.12 -21.49
C ARG A 66 -6.22 16.29 -22.99
N ARG A 67 -6.47 15.26 -23.80
CA ARG A 67 -6.39 15.31 -25.26
C ARG A 67 -7.66 15.86 -25.92
N ARG A 68 -8.62 16.32 -25.13
CA ARG A 68 -9.94 16.84 -25.60
C ARG A 68 -10.73 15.81 -26.43
N LYS A 69 -10.54 14.50 -26.17
CA LYS A 69 -11.28 13.44 -26.82
C LYS A 69 -12.61 13.14 -26.13
N VAL A 70 -12.68 13.47 -24.83
CA VAL A 70 -13.83 13.25 -23.97
C VAL A 70 -14.11 14.55 -23.23
N ASP A 71 -15.40 14.83 -23.00
CA ASP A 71 -15.85 15.97 -22.22
C ASP A 71 -15.37 15.83 -20.75
N PRO A 72 -14.81 16.89 -20.15
CA PRO A 72 -14.39 16.87 -18.75
C PRO A 72 -15.48 16.42 -17.78
N GLU A 73 -16.75 16.67 -18.04
CA GLU A 73 -17.87 16.26 -17.17
C GLU A 73 -18.01 14.75 -17.08
N VAL A 74 -17.69 14.01 -18.13
CA VAL A 74 -17.78 12.54 -18.17
C VAL A 74 -16.81 11.88 -17.18
N ALA A 75 -15.68 12.53 -16.86
CA ALA A 75 -14.69 12.00 -15.93
C ALA A 75 -15.05 12.19 -14.45
N GLU A 76 -16.07 13.00 -14.12
CA GLU A 76 -16.41 13.31 -12.73
C GLU A 76 -16.74 12.08 -11.87
N PRO A 77 -17.61 11.15 -12.29
CA PRO A 77 -17.96 9.99 -11.47
C PRO A 77 -16.73 9.10 -11.20
N ASP A 78 -15.86 8.92 -12.19
CA ASP A 78 -14.65 8.08 -12.07
C ASP A 78 -13.61 8.73 -11.16
N LEU A 79 -13.43 10.05 -11.23
CA LEU A 79 -12.55 10.80 -10.34
C LEU A 79 -13.01 10.65 -8.88
N ARG A 80 -14.30 10.87 -8.61
CA ARG A 80 -14.87 10.75 -7.27
C ARG A 80 -14.76 9.32 -6.73
N ALA A 81 -15.16 8.32 -7.50
CA ALA A 81 -15.10 6.92 -7.09
C ALA A 81 -13.65 6.47 -6.81
N THR A 82 -12.69 6.93 -7.64
CA THR A 82 -11.28 6.62 -7.43
C THR A 82 -10.71 7.35 -6.22
N ALA A 83 -11.07 8.62 -5.98
CA ALA A 83 -10.66 9.35 -4.77
C ALA A 83 -11.12 8.66 -3.50
N GLU A 84 -12.39 8.27 -3.41
CA GLU A 84 -12.95 7.51 -2.27
C GLU A 84 -12.24 6.16 -2.09
N THR A 85 -11.85 5.53 -3.18
CA THR A 85 -11.12 4.26 -3.14
C THR A 85 -9.69 4.46 -2.63
N MET A 86 -8.99 5.52 -3.07
CA MET A 86 -7.66 5.86 -2.56
C MET A 86 -7.69 6.21 -1.08
N GLN A 87 -8.68 6.95 -0.63
CA GLN A 87 -8.85 7.28 0.78
C GLN A 87 -9.00 6.01 1.64
N ARG A 88 -9.80 5.05 1.19
CA ARG A 88 -9.93 3.75 1.89
C ARG A 88 -8.61 2.98 1.91
N PHE A 89 -7.89 2.90 0.79
CA PHE A 89 -6.61 2.21 0.72
C PHE A 89 -5.53 2.90 1.56
N SER A 90 -5.51 4.22 1.63
CA SER A 90 -4.61 5.00 2.50
C SER A 90 -4.86 4.69 3.98
N ALA A 91 -6.13 4.65 4.40
CA ALA A 91 -6.50 4.29 5.77
C ALA A 91 -6.14 2.83 6.10
N GLU A 92 -6.38 1.89 5.18
CA GLU A 92 -6.04 0.47 5.35
C GLU A 92 -4.52 0.28 5.44
N ALA A 93 -3.74 0.89 4.55
CA ALA A 93 -2.27 0.84 4.59
C ALA A 93 -1.71 1.44 5.89
N SER A 94 -2.28 2.55 6.35
CA SER A 94 -1.90 3.18 7.63
C SER A 94 -2.18 2.26 8.82
N SER A 95 -3.31 1.56 8.83
CA SER A 95 -3.67 0.62 9.90
C SER A 95 -2.73 -0.58 9.96
N LEU A 96 -2.28 -1.09 8.81
CA LEU A 96 -1.27 -2.14 8.72
C LEU A 96 0.06 -1.66 9.30
N GLY A 97 0.45 -0.41 9.02
CA GLY A 97 1.69 0.18 9.50
C GLY A 97 1.75 0.35 11.01
N GLN A 98 0.66 0.73 11.66
CA GLN A 98 0.61 0.90 13.12
C GLN A 98 0.87 -0.40 13.89
N ALA A 99 0.56 -1.53 13.30
CA ALA A 99 0.70 -2.84 13.92
C ALA A 99 1.96 -3.61 13.45
N ALA A 100 2.75 -3.05 12.52
CA ALA A 100 3.91 -3.71 11.91
C ALA A 100 5.18 -3.57 12.76
N ILE A 101 6.08 -4.55 12.64
CA ILE A 101 7.42 -4.51 13.28
C ILE A 101 8.30 -3.46 12.58
N THR A 102 8.11 -3.27 11.29
CA THR A 102 8.77 -2.25 10.46
C THR A 102 7.74 -1.28 9.88
N PRO A 103 7.32 -0.26 10.67
CA PRO A 103 6.26 0.67 10.28
C PRO A 103 6.60 1.51 9.04
N SER A 104 7.89 1.75 8.77
CA SER A 104 8.38 2.69 7.73
C SER A 104 7.88 2.36 6.33
N PHE A 105 7.83 1.08 5.94
CA PHE A 105 7.39 0.66 4.60
C PHE A 105 5.89 0.85 4.37
N HIS A 106 5.09 0.49 5.36
CA HIS A 106 3.63 0.67 5.28
C HIS A 106 3.25 2.15 5.32
N ALA A 107 3.98 2.96 6.10
CA ALA A 107 3.82 4.41 6.12
C ALA A 107 4.21 5.03 4.76
N GLY A 108 5.27 4.53 4.12
CA GLY A 108 5.66 4.91 2.76
C GLY A 108 4.55 4.65 1.76
N LEU A 109 3.98 3.44 1.74
CA LEU A 109 2.86 3.09 0.86
C LEU A 109 1.63 3.99 1.11
N ALA A 110 1.25 4.21 2.37
CA ALA A 110 0.13 5.09 2.72
C ALA A 110 0.37 6.53 2.25
N ALA A 111 1.60 7.04 2.39
CA ALA A 111 1.98 8.37 1.94
C ALA A 111 1.87 8.53 0.41
N GLU A 112 2.28 7.51 -0.36
CA GLU A 112 2.19 7.54 -1.83
C GLU A 112 0.74 7.42 -2.31
N ILE A 113 -0.10 6.61 -1.66
CA ILE A 113 -1.54 6.57 -1.93
C ILE A 113 -2.18 7.92 -1.62
N GLY A 114 -1.83 8.58 -0.51
CA GLY A 114 -2.28 9.94 -0.19
C GLY A 114 -1.75 11.00 -1.16
N ARG A 115 -0.61 10.77 -1.82
CA ARG A 115 -0.13 11.63 -2.93
C ARG A 115 -1.00 11.46 -4.18
N ALA A 116 -1.41 10.23 -4.50
CA ALA A 116 -2.34 9.96 -5.58
C ALA A 116 -3.71 10.62 -5.33
N GLU A 117 -4.22 10.59 -4.11
CA GLU A 117 -5.45 11.27 -3.71
C GLU A 117 -5.37 12.78 -4.00
N ARG A 118 -4.32 13.45 -3.55
CA ARG A 118 -4.09 14.88 -3.85
C ARG A 118 -3.94 15.17 -5.35
N ALA A 119 -3.38 14.24 -6.11
CA ALA A 119 -3.31 14.38 -7.56
C ALA A 119 -4.70 14.33 -8.22
N ILE A 120 -5.59 13.46 -7.72
CA ILE A 120 -6.98 13.38 -8.17
C ILE A 120 -7.74 14.66 -7.83
N GLU A 121 -7.60 15.18 -6.60
CA GLU A 121 -8.19 16.47 -6.20
C GLU A 121 -7.75 17.63 -7.11
N LEU A 122 -6.47 17.66 -7.50
CA LEU A 122 -5.96 18.66 -8.42
C LEU A 122 -6.58 18.53 -9.82
N ILE A 123 -6.79 17.30 -10.30
CA ILE A 123 -7.46 17.02 -11.59
C ILE A 123 -8.92 17.47 -11.51
N GLU A 124 -9.61 17.14 -10.42
CA GLU A 124 -11.01 17.51 -10.20
C GLU A 124 -11.18 19.04 -10.15
N HIS A 125 -10.29 19.73 -9.44
CA HIS A 125 -10.28 21.19 -9.41
C HIS A 125 -10.06 21.78 -10.80
N GLY A 126 -9.07 21.29 -11.55
CA GLY A 126 -8.81 21.73 -12.92
C GLY A 126 -9.99 21.45 -13.86
N ARG A 127 -10.63 20.27 -13.72
CA ARG A 127 -11.85 19.95 -14.45
C ARG A 127 -12.98 20.94 -14.16
N GLY A 128 -13.21 21.28 -12.90
CA GLY A 128 -14.21 22.27 -12.51
C GLY A 128 -13.97 23.64 -13.13
N MET A 129 -12.70 24.03 -13.33
CA MET A 129 -12.36 25.26 -14.06
C MET A 129 -12.66 25.16 -15.56
N LEU A 130 -12.49 23.98 -16.16
CA LEU A 130 -12.75 23.75 -17.59
C LEU A 130 -14.24 23.75 -17.91
N THR A 131 -15.09 23.30 -16.99
CA THR A 131 -16.57 23.30 -17.13
C THR A 131 -17.18 24.62 -16.71
N GLY A 132 -16.45 25.49 -16.02
CA GLY A 132 -16.87 26.82 -15.60
C GLY A 132 -17.07 27.77 -16.78
N ARG A 133 -17.99 28.76 -16.62
CA ARG A 133 -18.30 29.74 -17.66
C ARG A 133 -17.21 30.81 -17.91
N ALA A 134 -16.22 30.91 -17.04
CA ALA A 134 -15.17 31.93 -17.14
C ALA A 134 -14.06 31.45 -18.08
N ILE A 135 -13.97 32.02 -19.26
CA ILE A 135 -12.96 31.66 -20.29
C ILE A 135 -11.53 31.90 -19.78
N GLU A 136 -11.33 32.88 -18.91
CA GLU A 136 -10.04 33.20 -18.30
C GLU A 136 -9.47 32.06 -17.43
N SER A 137 -10.31 31.23 -16.84
CA SER A 137 -9.90 30.11 -16.00
C SER A 137 -9.55 28.83 -16.77
N HIS A 138 -9.87 28.74 -18.08
CA HIS A 138 -9.63 27.52 -18.85
C HIS A 138 -8.15 27.17 -18.98
N GLY A 139 -7.26 28.13 -19.16
CA GLY A 139 -5.81 27.90 -19.24
C GLY A 139 -5.22 27.39 -17.93
N GLU A 140 -5.73 27.89 -16.80
CA GLU A 140 -5.37 27.41 -15.46
C GLU A 140 -5.92 26.01 -15.23
N GLY A 141 -7.17 25.75 -15.64
CA GLY A 141 -7.79 24.42 -15.57
C GLY A 141 -7.00 23.36 -16.36
N GLU A 142 -6.60 23.66 -17.60
CA GLU A 142 -5.76 22.75 -18.39
C GLU A 142 -4.40 22.47 -17.70
N THR A 143 -3.81 23.52 -17.13
CA THR A 143 -2.55 23.39 -16.40
C THR A 143 -2.70 22.53 -15.14
N ALA A 144 -3.78 22.70 -14.39
CA ALA A 144 -4.09 21.92 -13.21
C ALA A 144 -4.31 20.45 -13.56
N VAL A 145 -5.12 20.14 -14.58
CA VAL A 145 -5.34 18.77 -15.07
C VAL A 145 -4.03 18.13 -15.50
N LYS A 146 -3.19 18.86 -16.26
CA LYS A 146 -1.88 18.34 -16.71
C LYS A 146 -0.94 18.04 -15.55
N ARG A 147 -0.85 18.93 -14.56
CA ARG A 147 -0.02 18.73 -13.36
C ARG A 147 -0.55 17.58 -12.51
N GLY A 148 -1.86 17.52 -12.30
CA GLY A 148 -2.51 16.43 -11.58
C GLY A 148 -2.24 15.07 -12.26
N TYR A 149 -2.36 14.99 -13.57
CA TYR A 149 -2.06 13.79 -14.34
C TYR A 149 -0.61 13.33 -14.19
N LEU A 150 0.37 14.24 -14.25
CA LEU A 150 1.77 13.88 -14.02
C LEU A 150 2.02 13.41 -12.60
N ASN A 151 1.42 14.06 -11.61
CA ASN A 151 1.53 13.65 -10.21
C ASN A 151 0.89 12.26 -9.98
N LEU A 152 -0.23 11.97 -10.65
CA LEU A 152 -0.88 10.66 -10.63
C LEU A 152 0.05 9.56 -11.15
N LEU A 153 0.73 9.80 -12.28
CA LEU A 153 1.68 8.84 -12.84
C LEU A 153 2.87 8.61 -11.92
N HIS A 154 3.43 9.67 -11.32
CA HIS A 154 4.53 9.55 -10.36
C HIS A 154 4.09 8.78 -9.10
N ALA A 155 2.90 9.06 -8.56
CA ALA A 155 2.38 8.33 -7.41
C ALA A 155 2.18 6.84 -7.73
N ARG A 156 1.68 6.50 -8.93
CA ARG A 156 1.58 5.10 -9.37
C ARG A 156 2.93 4.39 -9.40
N GLU A 157 3.95 5.04 -9.95
CA GLU A 157 5.30 4.46 -10.01
C GLU A 157 5.87 4.26 -8.59
N ALA A 158 5.68 5.23 -7.71
CA ALA A 158 6.10 5.14 -6.32
C ALA A 158 5.36 4.04 -5.54
N ILE A 159 4.04 3.87 -5.75
CA ILE A 159 3.26 2.77 -5.15
C ILE A 159 3.80 1.41 -5.59
N ARG A 160 4.16 1.25 -6.88
CA ARG A 160 4.80 0.01 -7.38
C ARG A 160 6.16 -0.22 -6.72
N ALA A 161 6.99 0.82 -6.66
CA ALA A 161 8.29 0.72 -6.02
C ALA A 161 8.18 0.30 -4.53
N CYS A 162 7.22 0.85 -3.79
CA CYS A 162 6.92 0.43 -2.42
C CYS A 162 6.50 -1.05 -2.35
N ALA A 163 5.66 -1.52 -3.28
CA ALA A 163 5.24 -2.92 -3.33
C ALA A 163 6.40 -3.87 -3.59
N ASP A 164 7.28 -3.51 -4.53
CA ASP A 164 8.48 -4.29 -4.87
C ASP A 164 9.46 -4.34 -3.69
N GLU A 165 9.63 -3.23 -2.97
CA GLU A 165 10.47 -3.17 -1.77
C GLU A 165 9.92 -4.07 -0.65
N ILE A 166 8.61 -4.04 -0.38
CA ILE A 166 7.95 -4.92 0.58
C ILE A 166 8.11 -6.38 0.16
N ALA A 167 7.97 -6.70 -1.13
CA ALA A 167 8.13 -8.05 -1.67
C ALA A 167 9.57 -8.56 -1.52
N ALA A 168 10.57 -7.72 -1.77
CA ALA A 168 11.98 -8.05 -1.61
C ALA A 168 12.33 -8.43 -0.17
N ILE A 169 11.80 -7.67 0.81
CA ILE A 169 12.01 -7.93 2.24
C ILE A 169 11.33 -9.22 2.69
N SER A 170 10.16 -9.54 2.14
CA SER A 170 9.43 -10.76 2.48
C SER A 170 10.05 -12.05 1.92
N GLY A 171 11.13 -11.97 1.15
CA GLY A 171 11.78 -13.13 0.50
C GLY A 171 10.91 -13.76 -0.61
N ASN A 172 9.78 -13.14 -0.96
CA ASN A 172 8.89 -13.57 -2.03
C ASN A 172 9.33 -12.95 -3.38
N GLY A 173 10.53 -13.27 -3.84
CA GLY A 173 10.99 -12.89 -5.18
C GLY A 173 10.11 -13.38 -6.35
N ALA A 174 9.06 -14.16 -6.08
CA ALA A 174 8.07 -14.60 -7.06
C ALA A 174 7.01 -13.50 -7.39
N GLY A 175 6.87 -12.46 -6.57
CA GLY A 175 5.90 -11.39 -6.80
C GLY A 175 6.37 -10.29 -7.74
N ALA A 176 7.67 -10.07 -7.86
CA ALA A 176 8.26 -9.02 -8.70
C ALA A 176 8.05 -9.23 -10.21
N THR A 177 7.71 -10.44 -10.64
CA THR A 177 7.50 -10.75 -12.07
C THR A 177 6.11 -10.40 -12.59
N SER A 178 5.13 -10.15 -11.73
CA SER A 178 3.75 -9.88 -12.16
C SER A 178 3.53 -8.44 -12.70
N TRP A 179 4.47 -7.53 -12.43
CA TRP A 179 4.41 -6.14 -12.91
C TRP A 179 5.01 -5.93 -14.31
N ARG A 180 5.64 -6.98 -14.90
CA ARG A 180 6.06 -6.87 -16.29
C ARG A 180 4.84 -6.67 -17.18
N ARG A 181 4.80 -5.53 -17.87
CA ARG A 181 3.86 -5.22 -18.93
C ARG A 181 3.62 -6.46 -19.79
N PRO A 182 2.36 -6.79 -20.11
CA PRO A 182 2.10 -7.57 -21.29
C PRO A 182 2.64 -6.72 -22.46
N ASP A 183 3.70 -7.22 -23.10
CA ASP A 183 4.22 -6.63 -24.30
C ASP A 183 3.09 -6.60 -25.33
N ARG A 184 2.74 -5.37 -25.77
CA ARG A 184 2.07 -4.90 -26.98
C ARG A 184 0.94 -5.72 -27.58
#